data_6e43ed1472965cb67788bbc3de67cf33
#
_entry.id   6e43ed1472965cb67788bbc3de67cf33
#
_cell.length_a   1.000
_cell.length_b   1.000
_cell.length_c   1.000
_cell.angle_alpha   90.00
_cell.angle_beta   90.00
_cell.angle_gamma   90.00
#
_symmetry.space_group_name_H-M   'P 1'
#
loop_
_entity.id
_entity.type
_entity.pdbx_description
1 polymer ?
#
loop_
_entity_poly.entity_id
_entity_poly.type
_entity_poly.pdbx_seq_one_letter_code
_entity_poly.pdbx_strand_id
1 'polypeptide(L)'
;MKNFYLVLSILVLLISCKKGTTEPVCNPPATVSFSKDIQPIFNANCNASGCDSGTKPAGNLNLERNQAYANLMDSKTGYIDTTKPENSILYVAMTSKTNPMPPSGKLDGCTTDLILKWIQEGAR
;
A
#
# COMPACT_ATOMS: atom_id res chain seq x y z
N MET A 1 9.64 40.23 -61.11
CA MET A 1 10.63 39.28 -60.57
C MET A 1 10.93 39.66 -59.14
N LYS A 2 10.19 39.23 -58.25
CA LYS A 2 10.49 39.32 -56.78
C LYS A 2 9.96 38.09 -56.13
N ASN A 3 10.86 37.20 -55.72
CA ASN A 3 10.60 35.98 -55.06
C ASN A 3 10.08 36.29 -53.64
N PHE A 4 8.80 36.11 -53.46
CA PHE A 4 8.18 36.22 -52.16
C PHE A 4 8.34 34.84 -51.49
N TYR A 5 9.38 34.69 -50.70
CA TYR A 5 9.58 33.50 -49.86
C TYR A 5 8.55 33.52 -48.74
N LEU A 6 7.54 32.73 -48.93
CA LEU A 6 6.53 32.47 -47.95
C LEU A 6 7.15 31.55 -46.89
N VAL A 7 7.72 32.16 -45.86
CA VAL A 7 8.23 31.45 -44.70
C VAL A 7 7.02 30.90 -43.96
N LEU A 8 6.62 29.70 -44.35
CA LEU A 8 5.62 28.95 -43.62
C LEU A 8 6.25 28.47 -42.30
N SER A 9 6.12 29.32 -41.30
CA SER A 9 6.50 28.99 -39.94
C SER A 9 5.61 27.85 -39.45
N ILE A 10 6.11 26.63 -39.56
CA ILE A 10 5.49 25.45 -38.94
C ILE A 10 5.71 25.58 -37.43
N LEU A 11 4.73 26.20 -36.78
CA LEU A 11 4.63 26.20 -35.34
C LEU A 11 4.29 24.77 -34.89
N VAL A 12 5.33 23.98 -34.65
CA VAL A 12 5.20 22.67 -34.03
C VAL A 12 4.72 22.89 -32.60
N LEU A 13 3.43 22.82 -32.42
CA LEU A 13 2.82 22.69 -31.08
C LEU A 13 3.27 21.37 -30.47
N LEU A 14 4.32 21.42 -29.68
CA LEU A 14 4.70 20.33 -28.81
C LEU A 14 3.56 20.17 -27.78
N ILE A 15 2.58 19.35 -28.12
CA ILE A 15 1.61 18.86 -27.17
C ILE A 15 2.39 17.93 -26.24
N SER A 16 2.94 18.51 -25.18
CA SER A 16 3.49 17.77 -24.06
C SER A 16 2.33 17.07 -23.39
N CYS A 17 2.04 15.84 -23.80
CA CYS A 17 1.24 14.92 -22.99
C CYS A 17 1.96 14.72 -21.67
N LYS A 18 1.67 15.56 -20.69
CA LYS A 18 1.92 15.22 -19.29
C LYS A 18 1.10 13.98 -19.05
N LYS A 19 1.77 12.83 -18.96
CA LYS A 19 1.21 11.59 -18.45
C LYS A 19 0.84 11.89 -17.00
N GLY A 20 -0.36 12.40 -16.81
CA GLY A 20 -0.95 12.57 -15.48
C GLY A 20 -0.98 11.18 -14.87
N THR A 21 -0.10 10.94 -13.93
CA THR A 21 -0.22 9.82 -13.01
C THR A 21 -1.46 10.14 -12.19
N THR A 22 -2.62 9.76 -12.70
CA THR A 22 -3.85 9.82 -11.91
C THR A 22 -3.67 8.73 -10.86
N GLU A 23 -3.24 9.13 -9.67
CA GLU A 23 -3.28 8.24 -8.50
C GLU A 23 -4.70 7.69 -8.44
N PRO A 24 -4.88 6.38 -8.28
CA PRO A 24 -6.20 5.81 -8.18
C PRO A 24 -6.95 6.48 -7.04
N VAL A 25 -8.14 6.98 -7.30
CA VAL A 25 -8.99 7.56 -6.25
C VAL A 25 -9.42 6.42 -5.33
N CYS A 26 -8.81 6.36 -4.16
CA CYS A 26 -9.17 5.41 -3.14
C CYS A 26 -10.53 5.79 -2.52
N ASN A 27 -11.45 4.86 -2.48
CA ASN A 27 -12.74 5.04 -1.82
C ASN A 27 -12.89 4.01 -0.69
N PRO A 28 -12.19 4.21 0.44
CA PRO A 28 -12.27 3.28 1.57
C PRO A 28 -13.67 3.32 2.19
N PRO A 29 -14.11 2.23 2.83
CA PRO A 29 -15.36 2.21 3.56
C PRO A 29 -15.35 3.24 4.69
N ALA A 30 -16.54 3.66 5.14
CA ALA A 30 -16.68 4.63 6.24
C ALA A 30 -15.97 4.12 7.51
N THR A 31 -16.09 2.82 7.79
CA THR A 31 -15.39 2.12 8.87
C THR A 31 -14.72 0.87 8.32
N VAL A 32 -13.46 0.65 8.66
CA VAL A 32 -12.69 -0.49 8.18
C VAL A 32 -12.80 -1.66 9.14
N SER A 33 -13.18 -2.82 8.63
CA SER A 33 -13.30 -4.06 9.39
C SER A 33 -12.10 -4.97 9.16
N PHE A 34 -11.47 -5.44 10.23
CA PHE A 34 -10.37 -6.39 10.10
C PHE A 34 -10.73 -7.61 9.25
N SER A 35 -11.82 -8.28 9.58
CA SER A 35 -12.19 -9.54 8.93
C SER A 35 -12.65 -9.39 7.48
N LYS A 36 -13.28 -8.25 7.14
CA LYS A 36 -13.83 -8.00 5.81
C LYS A 36 -12.86 -7.31 4.87
N ASP A 37 -12.08 -6.37 5.41
CA ASP A 37 -11.30 -5.46 4.58
C ASP A 37 -9.79 -5.75 4.69
N ILE A 38 -9.27 -6.08 5.88
CA ILE A 38 -7.83 -6.24 6.11
C ILE A 38 -7.38 -7.68 5.92
N GLN A 39 -8.06 -8.65 6.53
CA GLN A 39 -7.66 -10.05 6.40
C GLN A 39 -7.57 -10.57 4.96
N PRO A 40 -8.47 -10.18 4.02
CA PRO A 40 -8.32 -10.54 2.61
C PRO A 40 -7.02 -10.05 1.98
N ILE A 41 -6.54 -8.86 2.38
CA ILE A 41 -5.27 -8.31 1.89
C ILE A 41 -4.11 -9.22 2.32
N PHE A 42 -4.09 -9.63 3.58
CA PHE A 42 -3.06 -10.55 4.08
C PHE A 42 -3.12 -11.92 3.39
N ASN A 43 -4.32 -12.45 3.19
CA ASN A 43 -4.49 -13.72 2.49
C ASN A 43 -3.95 -13.67 1.05
N ALA A 44 -4.13 -12.55 0.37
CA ALA A 44 -3.70 -12.39 -1.02
C ALA A 44 -2.19 -12.09 -1.16
N ASN A 45 -1.59 -11.42 -0.17
CA ASN A 45 -0.27 -10.83 -0.35
C ASN A 45 0.79 -11.32 0.65
N CYS A 46 0.39 -11.84 1.82
CA CYS A 46 1.30 -12.09 2.94
C CYS A 46 1.36 -13.56 3.37
N ASN A 47 0.40 -14.39 2.99
CA ASN A 47 0.32 -15.79 3.40
C ASN A 47 1.09 -16.76 2.48
N ALA A 48 2.14 -16.30 1.80
CA ALA A 48 3.03 -17.21 1.08
C ALA A 48 3.80 -18.09 2.07
N SER A 49 3.97 -19.37 1.74
CA SER A 49 4.72 -20.31 2.56
C SER A 49 6.13 -19.80 2.86
N GLY A 50 6.49 -19.74 4.13
CA GLY A 50 7.80 -19.23 4.57
C GLY A 50 7.88 -17.70 4.79
N CYS A 51 6.76 -16.97 4.56
CA CYS A 51 6.63 -15.58 4.95
C CYS A 51 5.90 -15.50 6.31
N ASP A 52 4.69 -14.95 6.33
CA ASP A 52 3.95 -14.70 7.56
C ASP A 52 2.87 -15.78 7.80
N SER A 53 3.22 -17.05 7.59
CA SER A 53 2.31 -18.19 7.77
C SER A 53 3.03 -19.46 8.23
N GLY A 54 2.26 -20.42 8.78
CA GLY A 54 2.75 -21.70 9.23
C GLY A 54 3.34 -21.68 10.64
N THR A 55 4.09 -22.71 11.00
CA THR A 55 4.58 -22.95 12.35
C THR A 55 5.79 -22.10 12.76
N LYS A 56 6.48 -21.51 11.80
CA LYS A 56 7.64 -20.63 11.99
C LYS A 56 7.58 -19.44 11.04
N PRO A 57 6.62 -18.53 11.23
CA PRO A 57 6.51 -17.36 10.37
C PRO A 57 7.68 -16.39 10.59
N ALA A 58 8.00 -15.60 9.55
CA ALA A 58 9.01 -14.56 9.64
C ALA A 58 8.66 -13.57 10.76
N GLY A 59 9.65 -13.18 11.56
CA GLY A 59 9.43 -12.26 12.67
C GLY A 59 8.46 -12.74 13.77
N ASN A 60 8.08 -14.02 13.75
CA ASN A 60 7.02 -14.57 14.59
C ASN A 60 5.62 -13.95 14.34
N LEU A 61 5.41 -13.32 13.20
CA LEU A 61 4.12 -12.76 12.78
C LEU A 61 3.37 -13.79 11.95
N ASN A 62 2.30 -14.36 12.48
CA ASN A 62 1.41 -15.22 11.71
C ASN A 62 0.17 -14.44 11.26
N LEU A 63 0.03 -14.28 9.95
CA LEU A 63 -1.08 -13.54 9.32
C LEU A 63 -2.21 -14.45 8.79
N GLU A 64 -2.20 -15.73 9.17
CA GLU A 64 -3.32 -16.63 8.88
C GLU A 64 -4.58 -16.19 9.62
N ARG A 65 -5.74 -16.40 8.99
CA ARG A 65 -7.04 -15.86 9.40
C ARG A 65 -7.37 -15.99 10.90
N ASN A 66 -7.02 -17.10 11.51
CA ASN A 66 -7.35 -17.40 12.90
C ASN A 66 -6.29 -16.88 13.90
N GLN A 67 -5.18 -16.34 13.43
CA GLN A 67 -4.06 -15.90 14.28
C GLN A 67 -3.66 -14.45 14.02
N ALA A 68 -3.91 -13.94 12.82
CA ALA A 68 -3.43 -12.64 12.36
C ALA A 68 -3.79 -11.50 13.32
N TYR A 69 -5.05 -11.41 13.72
CA TYR A 69 -5.49 -10.34 14.61
C TYR A 69 -4.78 -10.37 15.96
N ALA A 70 -4.72 -11.56 16.58
CA ALA A 70 -4.06 -11.73 17.88
C ALA A 70 -2.56 -11.44 17.82
N ASN A 71 -1.89 -11.86 16.74
CA ASN A 71 -0.47 -11.59 16.53
C ASN A 71 -0.19 -10.11 16.30
N LEU A 72 -1.00 -9.44 15.50
CA LEU A 72 -0.85 -8.00 15.22
C LEU A 72 -1.10 -7.15 16.46
N MET A 73 -2.08 -7.53 17.27
CA MET A 73 -2.49 -6.78 18.47
C MET A 73 -1.66 -7.13 19.72
N ASP A 74 -0.68 -8.02 19.63
CA ASP A 74 0.22 -8.27 20.75
C ASP A 74 1.09 -7.02 21.03
N SER A 75 0.80 -6.36 22.13
CA SER A 75 1.47 -5.12 22.56
C SER A 75 2.99 -5.24 22.73
N LYS A 76 3.51 -6.46 22.86
CA LYS A 76 4.94 -6.72 23.01
C LYS A 76 5.71 -6.61 21.68
N THR A 77 5.01 -6.70 20.56
CA THR A 77 5.65 -6.76 19.24
C THR A 77 5.76 -5.40 18.57
N GLY A 78 4.84 -4.47 18.86
CA GLY A 78 4.76 -3.16 18.22
C GLY A 78 4.30 -3.21 16.74
N TYR A 79 3.74 -4.33 16.29
CA TYR A 79 3.24 -4.42 14.92
C TYR A 79 2.17 -3.39 14.63
N ILE A 80 1.31 -3.11 15.61
CA ILE A 80 0.28 -2.06 15.55
C ILE A 80 0.50 -1.05 16.67
N ASP A 81 0.59 0.22 16.31
CA ASP A 81 0.60 1.35 17.23
C ASP A 81 -0.60 2.25 16.92
N THR A 82 -1.65 2.15 17.69
CA THR A 82 -2.87 2.94 17.51
C THR A 82 -2.72 4.40 17.99
N THR A 83 -1.66 4.72 18.71
CA THR A 83 -1.38 6.08 19.17
C THR A 83 -0.58 6.87 18.13
N LYS A 84 0.25 6.17 17.35
CA LYS A 84 1.05 6.69 16.24
C LYS A 84 0.97 5.71 15.07
N PRO A 85 -0.15 5.66 14.36
CA PRO A 85 -0.43 4.67 13.33
C PRO A 85 0.67 4.50 12.28
N GLU A 86 1.29 5.61 11.87
CA GLU A 86 2.37 5.62 10.89
C GLU A 86 3.67 4.98 11.40
N ASN A 87 3.81 4.81 12.71
CA ASN A 87 4.95 4.14 13.35
C ASN A 87 4.72 2.64 13.55
N SER A 88 3.52 2.14 13.25
CA SER A 88 3.25 0.69 13.28
C SER A 88 4.28 -0.05 12.42
N ILE A 89 4.92 -1.07 12.96
CA ILE A 89 5.92 -1.87 12.22
C ILE A 89 5.32 -2.42 10.93
N LEU A 90 4.07 -2.85 10.96
CA LEU A 90 3.34 -3.30 9.78
C LEU A 90 3.32 -2.23 8.69
N TYR A 91 2.93 -0.99 9.03
CA TYR A 91 2.81 0.10 8.06
C TYR A 91 4.19 0.52 7.51
N VAL A 92 5.17 0.64 8.38
CA VAL A 92 6.56 0.98 8.00
C VAL A 92 7.13 -0.07 7.05
N ALA A 93 6.90 -1.36 7.32
CA ALA A 93 7.35 -2.43 6.45
C ALA A 93 6.71 -2.36 5.06
N MET A 94 5.39 -2.16 4.97
CA MET A 94 4.69 -2.07 3.69
C MET A 94 5.09 -0.86 2.85
N THR A 95 5.42 0.26 3.50
CA THR A 95 5.75 1.52 2.83
C THR A 95 7.25 1.76 2.65
N SER A 96 8.09 0.84 3.10
CA SER A 96 9.55 0.91 2.95
C SER A 96 9.95 1.18 1.49
N LYS A 97 10.92 2.08 1.30
CA LYS A 97 11.46 2.39 -0.04
C LYS A 97 12.54 1.40 -0.48
N THR A 98 13.22 0.80 0.49
CA THR A 98 14.39 -0.05 0.22
C THR A 98 14.07 -1.54 0.32
N ASN A 99 13.15 -1.92 1.18
CA ASN A 99 12.78 -3.30 1.42
C ASN A 99 11.28 -3.40 1.76
N PRO A 100 10.39 -3.14 0.79
CA PRO A 100 8.96 -3.18 1.03
C PRO A 100 8.46 -4.60 1.27
N MET A 101 7.46 -4.74 2.11
CA MET A 101 6.72 -5.98 2.28
C MET A 101 5.35 -5.89 1.59
N PRO A 102 4.91 -6.96 0.94
CA PRO A 102 5.60 -8.25 0.74
C PRO A 102 6.76 -8.15 -0.26
N PRO A 103 7.75 -9.06 -0.19
CA PRO A 103 8.91 -9.06 -1.10
C PRO A 103 8.53 -9.30 -2.57
N SER A 104 7.36 -9.88 -2.81
CA SER A 104 6.83 -10.13 -4.16
C SER A 104 6.43 -8.87 -4.92
N GLY A 105 6.33 -7.75 -4.23
CA GLY A 105 5.99 -6.45 -4.81
C GLY A 105 5.30 -5.54 -3.80
N LYS A 106 5.58 -4.24 -3.92
CA LYS A 106 4.97 -3.22 -3.08
C LYS A 106 3.45 -3.19 -3.28
N LEU A 107 2.71 -3.13 -2.18
CA LEU A 107 1.27 -2.89 -2.22
C LEU A 107 0.97 -1.51 -2.83
N ASP A 108 -0.16 -1.40 -3.51
CA ASP A 108 -0.61 -0.10 -4.02
C ASP A 108 -0.98 0.86 -2.89
N GLY A 109 -1.03 2.15 -3.23
CA GLY A 109 -1.32 3.21 -2.25
C GLY A 109 -2.68 3.03 -1.58
N CYS A 110 -3.72 2.66 -2.32
CA CYS A 110 -5.05 2.46 -1.75
C CYS A 110 -5.08 1.34 -0.72
N THR A 111 -4.35 0.26 -0.98
CA THR A 111 -4.25 -0.87 -0.03
C THR A 111 -3.51 -0.45 1.24
N THR A 112 -2.40 0.27 1.12
CA THR A 112 -1.66 0.74 2.30
C THR A 112 -2.43 1.79 3.09
N ASP A 113 -3.16 2.68 2.42
CA ASP A 113 -4.02 3.69 3.05
C ASP A 113 -5.21 3.06 3.78
N LEU A 114 -5.77 1.98 3.23
CA LEU A 114 -6.84 1.25 3.89
C LEU A 114 -6.36 0.60 5.21
N ILE A 115 -5.17 0.03 5.20
CA ILE A 115 -4.57 -0.54 6.41
C ILE A 115 -4.24 0.56 7.43
N LEU A 116 -3.70 1.70 6.97
CA LEU A 116 -3.44 2.84 7.85
C LEU A 116 -4.73 3.35 8.50
N LYS A 117 -5.79 3.50 7.70
CA LYS A 117 -7.11 3.90 8.20
C LYS A 117 -7.64 2.95 9.27
N TRP A 118 -7.52 1.63 9.05
CA TRP A 118 -7.90 0.64 10.07
C TRP A 118 -7.15 0.85 11.37
N ILE A 119 -5.83 1.10 11.32
CA ILE A 119 -5.02 1.36 12.52
C ILE A 119 -5.48 2.66 13.21
N GLN A 120 -5.73 3.73 12.44
CA GLN A 120 -6.22 5.02 12.94
C GLN A 120 -7.59 4.92 13.62
N GLU A 121 -8.43 3.98 13.18
CA GLU A 121 -9.73 3.69 13.80
C GLU A 121 -9.61 2.81 15.07
N GLY A 122 -8.40 2.55 15.53
CA GLY A 122 -8.12 1.76 16.72
C GLY A 122 -7.93 0.27 16.45
N ALA A 123 -7.72 -0.14 15.19
CA ALA A 123 -7.42 -1.51 14.76
C ALA A 123 -8.43 -2.56 15.28
N ARG A 124 -9.72 -2.32 15.12
CA ARG A 124 -10.82 -3.16 15.63
C ARG A 124 -11.39 -4.10 14.58
#